data_f0677aa3e47d04cd1323c0fc7391dc2c
#
_entry.id   f0677aa3e47d04cd1323c0fc7391dc2c
#
_cell.length_a   1.000
_cell.length_b   1.000
_cell.length_c   1.000
_cell.angle_alpha   90.00
_cell.angle_beta   90.00
_cell.angle_gamma   90.00
#
_symmetry.space_group_name_H-M   'P 1'
#
loop_
_entity.id
_entity.type
_entity.pdbx_description
1 polymer ?
#
loop_
_entity_poly.entity_id
_entity_poly.type
_entity_poly.pdbx_seq_one_letter_code
_entity_poly.pdbx_strand_id
1 'polypeptide(L)'
;MAKEQIKVSEVKRTRQKGGAVVTVDEFLSLKRPKGDLILKVGREQVSVTSLDRIYWPEEKLTKFDLLSFYLHVADYIMPFLQDRPAILQRYPRGIKAPMFFQQDLDSAPEFIKTARLTNQEGRQLDYGVYSTTASLLHFVTLGTIEQHPWH
;
A
#
# COMPACT_ATOMS: atom_id res chain seq x y z
N MET A 1 -29.01 -20.21 -21.43
CA MET A 1 -28.37 -20.22 -20.09
C MET A 1 -27.09 -19.43 -20.16
N ALA A 2 -27.03 -18.36 -19.42
CA ALA A 2 -25.82 -17.60 -19.30
C ALA A 2 -24.79 -18.45 -18.55
N LYS A 3 -23.70 -18.83 -19.18
CA LYS A 3 -22.56 -19.36 -18.49
C LYS A 3 -22.00 -18.26 -17.61
N GLU A 4 -22.04 -18.43 -16.30
CA GLU A 4 -21.29 -17.57 -15.42
C GLU A 4 -19.81 -17.67 -15.81
N GLN A 5 -19.33 -16.64 -16.48
CA GLN A 5 -17.92 -16.51 -16.69
C GLN A 5 -17.31 -16.06 -15.39
N ILE A 6 -16.53 -16.94 -14.77
CA ILE A 6 -15.65 -16.54 -13.70
C ILE A 6 -14.65 -15.57 -14.34
N LYS A 7 -14.87 -14.27 -14.13
CA LYS A 7 -13.90 -13.28 -14.57
C LYS A 7 -12.66 -13.41 -13.74
N VAL A 8 -11.55 -13.72 -14.38
CA VAL A 8 -10.23 -13.64 -13.78
C VAL A 8 -9.95 -12.18 -13.43
N SER A 9 -9.28 -11.95 -12.31
CA SER A 9 -8.86 -10.61 -11.92
C SER A 9 -8.15 -9.90 -13.07
N GLU A 10 -8.55 -8.66 -13.34
CA GLU A 10 -7.94 -7.81 -14.37
C GLU A 10 -6.74 -7.02 -13.86
N VAL A 11 -6.29 -7.29 -12.64
CA VAL A 11 -5.18 -6.58 -12.02
C VAL A 11 -3.88 -6.91 -12.76
N LYS A 12 -3.24 -5.88 -13.31
CA LYS A 12 -1.92 -6.02 -13.92
C LYS A 12 -0.88 -6.23 -12.85
N ARG A 13 -0.03 -7.25 -13.02
CA ARG A 13 1.05 -7.50 -12.08
C ARG A 13 2.28 -6.71 -12.46
N THR A 14 2.74 -5.89 -11.53
CA THR A 14 3.90 -5.04 -11.71
C THR A 14 5.16 -5.72 -11.18
N ARG A 15 6.30 -5.48 -11.85
CA ARG A 15 7.59 -5.87 -11.33
C ARG A 15 8.13 -4.75 -10.44
N GLN A 16 8.85 -5.14 -9.39
CA GLN A 16 9.56 -4.16 -8.59
C GLN A 16 10.66 -3.51 -9.44
N LYS A 17 10.73 -2.20 -9.42
CA LYS A 17 11.80 -1.47 -10.10
C LYS A 17 13.12 -1.75 -9.40
N GLY A 18 14.20 -1.80 -10.16
CA GLY A 18 15.54 -1.93 -9.60
C GLY A 18 15.84 -0.81 -8.62
N GLY A 19 16.66 -1.11 -7.62
CA GLY A 19 17.06 -0.16 -6.58
C GLY A 19 17.80 -0.89 -5.47
N ALA A 20 18.36 -0.14 -4.53
CA ALA A 20 19.02 -0.71 -3.38
C ALA A 20 18.00 -1.43 -2.51
N VAL A 21 18.30 -2.67 -2.13
CA VAL A 21 17.47 -3.48 -1.23
C VAL A 21 17.97 -3.29 0.19
N VAL A 22 17.06 -2.90 1.08
CA VAL A 22 17.37 -2.73 2.50
C VAL A 22 16.42 -3.58 3.34
N THR A 23 16.91 -4.04 4.49
CA THR A 23 16.08 -4.72 5.48
C THR A 23 15.27 -3.70 6.27
N VAL A 24 14.28 -4.19 7.04
CA VAL A 24 13.51 -3.31 7.92
C VAL A 24 14.43 -2.59 8.92
N ASP A 25 15.36 -3.30 9.55
CA ASP A 25 16.28 -2.68 10.52
C ASP A 25 17.17 -1.64 9.86
N GLU A 26 17.70 -1.93 8.68
CA GLU A 26 18.49 -0.96 7.92
C GLU A 26 17.65 0.26 7.55
N PHE A 27 16.41 0.05 7.10
CA PHE A 27 15.50 1.14 6.74
C PHE A 27 15.22 2.05 7.93
N LEU A 28 14.90 1.47 9.08
CA LEU A 28 14.58 2.25 10.28
C LEU A 28 15.78 3.02 10.83
N SER A 29 16.99 2.64 10.46
CA SER A 29 18.22 3.34 10.86
C SER A 29 18.59 4.49 9.95
N LEU A 30 17.94 4.62 8.79
CA LEU A 30 18.24 5.67 7.83
C LEU A 30 17.84 7.04 8.39
N LYS A 31 18.61 8.06 8.00
CA LYS A 31 18.34 9.45 8.36
C LYS A 31 17.96 10.22 7.10
N ARG A 32 16.69 10.59 7.02
CA ARG A 32 16.14 11.39 5.92
C ARG A 32 16.54 10.88 4.53
N PRO A 33 16.25 9.60 4.22
CA PRO A 33 16.58 9.05 2.91
C PRO A 33 15.79 9.77 1.82
N LYS A 34 16.37 9.82 0.62
CA LYS A 34 15.77 10.44 -0.56
C LYS A 34 15.43 9.38 -1.60
N GLY A 35 14.43 9.69 -2.41
CA GLY A 35 14.08 8.88 -3.56
C GLY A 35 13.43 7.55 -3.21
N ASP A 36 13.85 6.52 -3.90
CA ASP A 36 13.20 5.22 -3.90
C ASP A 36 14.14 4.14 -3.37
N LEU A 37 13.59 3.16 -2.67
CA LEU A 37 14.30 1.98 -2.18
C LEU A 37 13.43 0.75 -2.36
N ILE A 38 14.06 -0.41 -2.29
CA ILE A 38 13.35 -1.69 -2.15
C ILE A 38 13.50 -2.14 -0.70
N LEU A 39 12.36 -2.26 -0.03
CA LEU A 39 12.30 -2.67 1.37
C LEU A 39 11.96 -4.15 1.44
N LYS A 40 12.81 -4.93 2.09
CA LYS A 40 12.55 -6.35 2.30
C LYS A 40 11.71 -6.52 3.55
N VAL A 41 10.46 -6.97 3.37
CA VAL A 41 9.50 -7.19 4.45
C VAL A 41 9.10 -8.67 4.42
N GLY A 42 9.57 -9.44 5.38
CA GLY A 42 9.38 -10.88 5.36
C GLY A 42 10.01 -11.50 4.12
N ARG A 43 9.21 -12.19 3.32
CA ARG A 43 9.65 -12.81 2.06
C ARG A 43 9.51 -11.89 0.85
N GLU A 44 8.90 -10.72 1.06
CA GLU A 44 8.52 -9.86 -0.04
C GLU A 44 9.47 -8.67 -0.17
N GLN A 45 9.59 -8.17 -1.39
CA GLN A 45 10.31 -6.94 -1.68
C GLN A 45 9.30 -5.87 -2.07
N VAL A 46 9.24 -4.80 -1.29
CA VAL A 46 8.30 -3.71 -1.49
C VAL A 46 9.03 -2.51 -2.02
N SER A 47 8.66 -2.04 -3.21
CA SER A 47 9.19 -0.79 -3.75
C SER A 47 8.57 0.37 -2.98
N VAL A 48 9.37 1.12 -2.25
CA VAL A 48 8.94 2.32 -1.53
C VAL A 48 9.51 3.54 -2.22
N THR A 49 8.67 4.52 -2.51
CA THR A 49 9.01 5.60 -3.41
C THR A 49 8.88 6.97 -2.75
N SER A 50 9.64 7.93 -3.27
CA SER A 50 9.54 9.35 -2.87
C SER A 50 9.68 9.55 -1.37
N LEU A 51 10.68 8.91 -0.77
CA LEU A 51 10.87 8.87 0.68
C LEU A 51 11.06 10.26 1.30
N ASP A 52 11.64 11.20 0.55
CA ASP A 52 11.89 12.56 1.00
C ASP A 52 10.69 13.50 0.79
N ARG A 53 9.59 13.00 0.22
CA ARG A 53 8.41 13.84 0.03
C ARG A 53 7.83 14.26 1.37
N ILE A 54 7.64 15.56 1.55
CA ILE A 54 7.09 16.11 2.79
C ILE A 54 5.59 15.88 2.81
N TYR A 55 5.12 15.11 3.78
CA TYR A 55 3.69 14.82 3.98
C TYR A 55 3.05 15.79 4.97
N TRP A 56 3.78 16.19 6.00
CA TRP A 56 3.32 17.13 7.01
C TRP A 56 4.27 18.33 7.03
N PRO A 57 3.95 19.40 6.27
CA PRO A 57 4.88 20.53 6.12
C PRO A 57 5.24 21.25 7.42
N GLU A 58 4.27 21.37 8.33
CA GLU A 58 4.50 22.10 9.59
C GLU A 58 5.47 21.36 10.49
N GLU A 59 5.32 20.04 10.60
CA GLU A 59 6.16 19.17 11.40
C GLU A 59 7.40 18.70 10.65
N LYS A 60 7.47 18.96 9.36
CA LYS A 60 8.55 18.51 8.47
C LYS A 60 8.70 16.99 8.42
N LEU A 61 7.58 16.27 8.56
CA LEU A 61 7.55 14.82 8.46
C LEU A 61 7.38 14.39 7.01
N THR A 62 8.10 13.35 6.63
CA THR A 62 8.18 12.85 5.27
C THR A 62 7.42 11.55 5.10
N LYS A 63 7.33 11.09 3.86
CA LYS A 63 6.81 9.76 3.56
C LYS A 63 7.63 8.65 4.24
N PHE A 64 8.94 8.84 4.36
CA PHE A 64 9.79 7.94 5.13
C PHE A 64 9.33 7.82 6.58
N ASP A 65 8.98 8.94 7.21
CA ASP A 65 8.46 8.93 8.58
C ASP A 65 7.14 8.16 8.69
N LEU A 66 6.27 8.31 7.70
CA LEU A 66 5.00 7.58 7.63
C LEU A 66 5.24 6.06 7.51
N LEU A 67 6.11 5.65 6.60
CA LEU A 67 6.46 4.23 6.42
C LEU A 67 7.10 3.66 7.69
N SER A 68 8.00 4.41 8.30
CA SER A 68 8.64 4.01 9.56
C SER A 68 7.63 3.81 10.69
N PHE A 69 6.66 4.70 10.80
CA PHE A 69 5.56 4.58 11.75
C PHE A 69 4.81 3.26 11.57
N TYR A 70 4.42 2.96 10.32
CA TYR A 70 3.68 1.74 10.04
C TYR A 70 4.52 0.48 10.27
N LEU A 71 5.83 0.52 10.02
CA LEU A 71 6.71 -0.58 10.36
C LEU A 71 6.74 -0.84 11.87
N HIS A 72 6.74 0.21 12.69
CA HIS A 72 6.72 0.06 14.15
C HIS A 72 5.41 -0.49 14.68
N VAL A 73 4.27 -0.14 14.06
CA VAL A 73 2.95 -0.53 14.58
C VAL A 73 2.34 -1.73 13.85
N ALA A 74 3.01 -2.24 12.82
CA ALA A 74 2.44 -3.28 11.94
C ALA A 74 1.93 -4.49 12.71
N ASP A 75 2.72 -5.02 13.64
CA ASP A 75 2.35 -6.21 14.41
C ASP A 75 1.11 -5.97 15.30
N TYR A 76 0.86 -4.72 15.67
CA TYR A 76 -0.29 -4.36 16.49
C TYR A 76 -1.55 -4.17 15.67
N ILE A 77 -1.45 -3.63 14.46
CA ILE A 77 -2.63 -3.31 13.65
C ILE A 77 -3.02 -4.40 12.66
N MET A 78 -2.07 -5.21 12.20
CA MET A 78 -2.35 -6.26 11.22
C MET A 78 -3.44 -7.23 11.67
N PRO A 79 -3.55 -7.66 12.94
CA PRO A 79 -4.67 -8.51 13.35
C PRO A 79 -6.05 -7.91 13.08
N PHE A 80 -6.17 -6.58 13.06
CA PHE A 80 -7.43 -5.89 12.78
C PHE A 80 -7.67 -5.66 11.29
N LEU A 81 -6.63 -5.75 10.48
CA LEU A 81 -6.69 -5.54 9.02
C LEU A 81 -6.71 -6.86 8.24
N GLN A 82 -6.19 -7.93 8.85
CA GLN A 82 -5.94 -9.21 8.19
C GLN A 82 -7.14 -9.70 7.40
N ASP A 83 -6.90 -10.06 6.14
CA ASP A 83 -7.86 -10.61 5.20
C ASP A 83 -9.02 -9.68 4.83
N ARG A 84 -8.91 -8.40 5.17
CA ARG A 84 -9.93 -7.41 4.81
C ARG A 84 -9.55 -6.68 3.52
N PRO A 85 -10.51 -6.43 2.63
CA PRO A 85 -10.29 -5.56 1.48
C PRO A 85 -10.00 -4.13 1.92
N ALA A 86 -9.11 -3.46 1.18
CA ALA A 86 -8.68 -2.11 1.48
C ALA A 86 -9.39 -1.10 0.60
N ILE A 87 -9.93 -0.06 1.21
CA ILE A 87 -10.35 1.15 0.51
C ILE A 87 -9.23 2.16 0.69
N LEU A 88 -8.57 2.54 -0.41
CA LEU A 88 -7.39 3.37 -0.34
C LEU A 88 -7.79 4.85 -0.41
N GLN A 89 -7.52 5.57 0.67
CA GLN A 89 -7.61 7.03 0.68
C GLN A 89 -6.19 7.56 0.47
N ARG A 90 -5.91 7.99 -0.74
CA ARG A 90 -4.55 8.29 -1.19
C ARG A 90 -4.26 9.79 -1.14
N TYR A 91 -3.12 10.12 -0.54
CA TYR A 91 -2.55 11.47 -0.48
C TYR A 91 -1.18 11.45 -1.19
N PRO A 92 -1.15 11.38 -2.53
CA PRO A 92 0.12 11.17 -3.24
C PRO A 92 1.13 12.29 -3.05
N ARG A 93 0.68 13.49 -2.68
CA ARG A 93 1.54 14.66 -2.49
C ARG A 93 1.55 15.21 -1.05
N GLY A 94 0.99 14.45 -0.09
CA GLY A 94 0.92 14.87 1.30
C GLY A 94 -0.46 15.37 1.71
N ILE A 95 -0.63 15.68 3.00
CA ILE A 95 -1.95 15.94 3.58
C ILE A 95 -2.59 17.25 3.11
N LYS A 96 -1.79 18.21 2.64
CA LYS A 96 -2.30 19.52 2.19
C LYS A 96 -2.62 19.57 0.70
N ALA A 97 -2.27 18.52 -0.05
CA ALA A 97 -2.58 18.41 -1.47
C ALA A 97 -3.87 17.60 -1.68
N PRO A 98 -4.47 17.64 -2.87
CA PRO A 98 -5.67 16.89 -3.15
C PRO A 98 -5.50 15.40 -2.90
N MET A 99 -6.51 14.78 -2.32
CA MET A 99 -6.57 13.34 -2.09
C MET A 99 -7.65 12.72 -2.97
N PHE A 100 -7.59 11.40 -3.14
CA PHE A 100 -8.64 10.66 -3.83
C PHE A 100 -8.82 9.28 -3.20
N PHE A 101 -10.02 8.72 -3.37
CA PHE A 101 -10.31 7.35 -2.97
C PHE A 101 -10.08 6.41 -4.14
N GLN A 102 -9.47 5.28 -3.86
CA GLN A 102 -9.31 4.19 -4.82
C GLN A 102 -9.83 2.91 -4.21
N GLN A 103 -10.83 2.32 -4.86
CA GLN A 103 -11.38 1.01 -4.51
C GLN A 103 -10.83 -0.05 -5.47
N ASP A 104 -10.85 0.24 -6.76
CA ASP A 104 -10.40 -0.69 -7.79
C ASP A 104 -8.88 -0.61 -7.95
N LEU A 105 -8.23 -1.75 -7.80
CA LEU A 105 -6.79 -1.85 -7.92
C LEU A 105 -6.44 -2.37 -9.32
N ASP A 106 -6.07 -1.48 -10.24
CA ASP A 106 -5.76 -1.82 -11.63
C ASP A 106 -4.37 -2.42 -11.82
N SER A 107 -3.46 -2.15 -10.91
CA SER A 107 -2.11 -2.73 -10.96
C SER A 107 -1.57 -2.98 -9.55
N ALA A 108 -0.82 -4.06 -9.39
CA ALA A 108 -0.23 -4.42 -8.11
C ALA A 108 0.92 -5.43 -8.29
N PRO A 109 1.89 -5.44 -7.37
CA PRO A 109 2.90 -6.50 -7.33
C PRO A 109 2.26 -7.87 -7.07
N GLU A 110 3.03 -8.92 -7.37
CA GLU A 110 2.57 -10.31 -7.21
C GLU A 110 2.13 -10.66 -5.79
N PHE A 111 2.77 -10.08 -4.78
CA PHE A 111 2.45 -10.40 -3.39
C PHE A 111 1.15 -9.78 -2.88
N ILE A 112 0.53 -8.89 -3.65
CA ILE A 112 -0.74 -8.28 -3.26
C ILE A 112 -1.88 -9.23 -3.65
N LYS A 113 -2.59 -9.72 -2.67
CA LYS A 113 -3.82 -10.48 -2.88
C LYS A 113 -4.95 -9.52 -3.22
N THR A 114 -5.84 -9.97 -4.09
CA THR A 114 -7.01 -9.18 -4.50
C THR A 114 -8.28 -9.97 -4.26
N ALA A 115 -9.37 -9.26 -4.03
CA ALA A 115 -10.71 -9.82 -3.93
C ALA A 115 -11.65 -9.06 -4.85
N ARG A 116 -12.39 -9.78 -5.69
CA ARG A 116 -13.38 -9.17 -6.56
C ARG A 116 -14.71 -9.09 -5.83
N LEU A 117 -15.15 -7.88 -5.56
CA LEU A 117 -16.36 -7.62 -4.79
C LEU A 117 -17.23 -6.59 -5.49
N THR A 118 -18.53 -6.68 -5.24
CA THR A 118 -19.50 -5.72 -5.77
C THR A 118 -19.63 -4.56 -4.79
N ASN A 119 -19.45 -3.33 -5.27
CA ASN A 119 -19.62 -2.15 -4.46
C ASN A 119 -21.11 -1.76 -4.31
N GLN A 120 -21.38 -0.67 -3.59
CA GLN A 120 -22.75 -0.21 -3.35
C GLN A 120 -23.49 0.21 -4.64
N GLU A 121 -22.74 0.57 -5.67
CA GLU A 121 -23.30 0.97 -6.98
C GLU A 121 -23.51 -0.23 -7.91
N GLY A 122 -23.25 -1.45 -7.46
CA GLY A 122 -23.42 -2.66 -8.25
C GLY A 122 -22.25 -3.00 -9.17
N ARG A 123 -21.14 -2.27 -9.09
CA ARG A 123 -19.94 -2.54 -9.90
C ARG A 123 -19.04 -3.56 -9.22
N GLN A 124 -18.50 -4.48 -10.03
CA GLN A 124 -17.48 -5.41 -9.55
C GLN A 124 -16.09 -4.76 -9.68
N LEU A 125 -15.39 -4.71 -8.56
CA LEU A 125 -14.06 -4.11 -8.48
C LEU A 125 -13.09 -5.11 -7.85
N ASP A 126 -11.81 -4.96 -8.20
CA ASP A 126 -10.73 -5.74 -7.62
C ASP A 126 -10.10 -4.95 -6.46
N TYR A 127 -10.43 -5.32 -5.23
CA TYR A 127 -9.88 -4.69 -4.04
C TYR A 127 -8.56 -5.34 -3.67
N GLY A 128 -7.56 -4.54 -3.28
CA GLY A 128 -6.39 -5.07 -2.60
C GLY A 128 -6.77 -5.55 -1.21
N VAL A 129 -6.10 -6.60 -0.74
CA VAL A 129 -6.39 -7.21 0.55
C VAL A 129 -5.19 -7.10 1.47
N TYR A 130 -5.43 -6.72 2.73
CA TYR A 130 -4.39 -6.75 3.75
C TYR A 130 -4.08 -8.21 4.09
N SER A 131 -3.01 -8.76 3.53
CA SER A 131 -2.63 -10.15 3.76
C SER A 131 -1.37 -10.30 4.60
N THR A 132 -0.41 -9.40 4.43
CA THR A 132 0.87 -9.40 5.14
C THR A 132 1.29 -7.97 5.46
N THR A 133 2.31 -7.82 6.29
CA THR A 133 2.90 -6.49 6.53
C THR A 133 3.39 -5.87 5.22
N ALA A 134 3.91 -6.68 4.28
CA ALA A 134 4.31 -6.18 2.97
C ALA A 134 3.15 -5.53 2.21
N SER A 135 1.94 -6.09 2.27
CA SER A 135 0.77 -5.48 1.65
C SER A 135 0.42 -4.13 2.27
N LEU A 136 0.48 -4.05 3.60
CA LEU A 136 0.28 -2.79 4.32
C LEU A 136 1.27 -1.72 3.84
N LEU A 137 2.56 -2.05 3.78
CA LEU A 137 3.60 -1.11 3.35
C LEU A 137 3.41 -0.70 1.89
N HIS A 138 2.95 -1.61 1.04
CA HIS A 138 2.64 -1.27 -0.34
C HIS A 138 1.51 -0.22 -0.40
N PHE A 139 0.43 -0.41 0.35
CA PHE A 139 -0.66 0.56 0.37
C PHE A 139 -0.19 1.91 0.94
N VAL A 140 0.66 1.89 1.95
CA VAL A 140 1.22 3.13 2.51
C VAL A 140 2.08 3.86 1.48
N THR A 141 2.92 3.16 0.71
CA THR A 141 3.73 3.82 -0.32
C THR A 141 2.89 4.38 -1.47
N LEU A 142 1.67 3.89 -1.67
CA LEU A 142 0.71 4.50 -2.60
C LEU A 142 0.12 5.80 -2.05
N GLY A 143 0.44 6.17 -0.82
CA GLY A 143 0.02 7.41 -0.20
C GLY A 143 -1.12 7.28 0.80
N THR A 144 -1.41 6.09 1.29
CA THR A 144 -2.45 5.92 2.32
C THR A 144 -1.90 6.29 3.69
N ILE A 145 -2.49 7.31 4.30
CA ILE A 145 -2.10 7.77 5.64
C ILE A 145 -2.93 7.01 6.68
N GLU A 146 -4.22 6.92 6.45
CA GLU A 146 -5.16 6.16 7.29
C GLU A 146 -5.53 4.87 6.57
N GLN A 147 -5.73 3.80 7.35
CA GLN A 147 -6.15 2.52 6.79
C GLN A 147 -7.66 2.37 6.92
N HIS A 148 -8.33 2.06 5.82
CA HIS A 148 -9.78 1.91 5.75
C HIS A 148 -10.13 0.50 5.27
N PRO A 149 -10.15 -0.49 6.18
CA PRO A 149 -10.57 -1.83 5.79
C PRO A 149 -12.09 -1.87 5.58
N TRP A 150 -12.52 -2.60 4.57
CA TRP A 150 -13.93 -2.85 4.34
C TRP A 150 -14.46 -3.84 5.39
N HIS A 151 -15.64 -3.55 5.88
CA HIS A 151 -16.34 -4.37 6.88
C HIS A 151 -17.22 -5.44 6.23
#